data_289e4abcf831c2bec02b451dc5e7cde0
#
_entry.id   289e4abcf831c2bec02b451dc5e7cde0
#
_cell.length_a   1.000
_cell.length_b   1.000
_cell.length_c   1.000
_cell.angle_alpha   90.00
_cell.angle_beta   90.00
_cell.angle_gamma   90.00
#
_symmetry.space_group_name_H-M   'P 1'
#
loop_
_entity.id
_entity.type
_entity.pdbx_description
1 polymer ?
#
loop_
_entity_poly.entity_id
_entity_poly.type
_entity_poly.pdbx_seq_one_letter_code
_entity_poly.pdbx_strand_id
1 'polypeptide(L)'
;LVLGDRVEVCIPESKEPDIEPENIPLDILYEDEDILVIDKPSNMPIHPSINHYEHTLANGVLWYYSSQNIPYTFRCITRLDRDTTGVTLLAKHMLSASVLSKAMQQKQIQKEYLALCDGIISESGTINAPIYRAADSVIERCVDFEKGDSAITHFSREQTNGRISLVR
;
A
#
# COMPACT_ATOMS: atom_id res chain seq x y z
N LEU A 1 5.46 8.74 39.77
CA LEU A 1 6.26 7.64 39.22
C LEU A 1 7.65 7.68 39.85
N VAL A 2 8.13 6.57 40.32
CA VAL A 2 9.48 6.40 40.89
C VAL A 2 10.23 5.31 40.10
N LEU A 3 11.55 5.24 40.31
CA LEU A 3 12.36 4.22 39.66
C LEU A 3 11.90 2.81 40.06
N GLY A 4 11.51 1.99 39.09
CA GLY A 4 11.01 0.63 39.32
C GLY A 4 9.48 0.50 39.17
N ASP A 5 8.74 1.60 39.00
CA ASP A 5 7.31 1.54 38.74
C ASP A 5 7.07 0.90 37.35
N ARG A 6 6.08 0.02 37.28
CA ARG A 6 5.57 -0.53 36.02
C ARG A 6 4.42 0.35 35.52
N VAL A 7 4.54 0.82 34.31
CA VAL A 7 3.49 1.59 33.63
C VAL A 7 2.89 0.71 32.54
N GLU A 8 1.59 0.56 32.59
CA GLU A 8 0.82 -0.10 31.52
C GLU A 8 0.02 0.96 30.78
N VAL A 9 0.21 1.02 29.46
CA VAL A 9 -0.50 1.94 28.57
C VAL A 9 -1.43 1.13 27.70
N CYS A 10 -2.74 1.31 27.85
CA CYS A 10 -3.74 0.71 27.00
C CYS A 10 -4.18 1.75 25.95
N ILE A 11 -3.95 1.44 24.69
CA ILE A 11 -4.39 2.27 23.58
C ILE A 11 -5.63 1.57 22.98
N PRO A 12 -6.84 2.14 23.14
CA PRO A 12 -8.04 1.51 22.60
C PRO A 12 -8.01 1.57 21.08
N GLU A 13 -8.38 0.49 20.42
CA GLU A 13 -8.62 0.47 18.99
C GLU A 13 -9.85 1.34 18.65
N SER A 14 -9.70 2.20 17.65
CA SER A 14 -10.84 2.95 17.12
C SER A 14 -11.75 1.99 16.35
N LYS A 15 -13.06 2.09 16.55
CA LYS A 15 -14.00 1.43 15.64
C LYS A 15 -13.88 2.09 14.26
N GLU A 16 -13.49 1.32 13.26
CA GLU A 16 -13.55 1.78 11.89
C GLU A 16 -14.99 1.92 11.40
N PRO A 17 -15.22 2.86 10.44
CA PRO A 17 -16.50 2.90 9.75
C PRO A 17 -16.76 1.56 9.04
N ASP A 18 -18.02 1.23 8.94
CA ASP A 18 -18.66 0.01 8.46
C ASP A 18 -18.05 -0.59 7.17
N ILE A 19 -16.88 -1.23 7.30
CA ILE A 19 -16.36 -2.12 6.25
C ILE A 19 -16.83 -3.52 6.60
N GLU A 20 -17.72 -4.06 5.77
CA GLU A 20 -18.26 -5.40 5.97
C GLU A 20 -17.16 -6.46 5.72
N PRO A 21 -16.91 -7.36 6.69
CA PRO A 21 -15.99 -8.48 6.47
C PRO A 21 -16.49 -9.41 5.37
N GLU A 22 -15.61 -9.79 4.46
CA GLU A 22 -15.96 -10.69 3.35
C GLU A 22 -14.95 -11.84 3.25
N ASN A 23 -15.44 -13.07 3.13
CA ASN A 23 -14.59 -14.25 2.99
C ASN A 23 -13.87 -14.27 1.64
N ILE A 24 -12.78 -13.56 1.56
CA ILE A 24 -11.89 -13.49 0.41
C ILE A 24 -10.59 -14.21 0.74
N PRO A 25 -10.14 -15.17 -0.09
CA PRO A 25 -8.84 -15.80 0.10
C PRO A 25 -7.71 -14.76 0.04
N LEU A 26 -6.80 -14.81 1.02
CA LEU A 26 -5.63 -13.93 1.09
C LEU A 26 -4.36 -14.76 0.91
N ASP A 27 -3.47 -14.29 0.05
CA ASP A 27 -2.12 -14.84 -0.07
C ASP A 27 -1.19 -14.11 0.91
N ILE A 28 -1.06 -14.70 2.11
CA ILE A 28 -0.27 -14.13 3.21
C ILE A 28 1.18 -14.57 3.04
N LEU A 29 2.07 -13.61 2.76
CA LEU A 29 3.50 -13.83 2.61
C LEU A 29 4.23 -13.87 3.96
N TYR A 30 3.75 -13.07 4.92
CA TYR A 30 4.34 -12.98 6.26
C TYR A 30 3.34 -12.41 7.24
N GLU A 31 3.38 -12.90 8.47
CA GLU A 31 2.63 -12.34 9.59
C GLU A 31 3.39 -12.55 10.90
N ASP A 32 3.43 -11.50 11.74
CA ASP A 32 3.90 -11.55 13.12
C ASP A 32 2.97 -10.74 14.05
N GLU A 33 3.47 -10.30 15.20
CA GLU A 33 2.68 -9.52 16.16
C GLU A 33 2.39 -8.09 15.67
N ASP A 34 3.24 -7.53 14.80
CA ASP A 34 3.24 -6.14 14.38
C ASP A 34 2.70 -5.91 12.97
N ILE A 35 2.98 -6.84 12.04
CA ILE A 35 2.70 -6.64 10.62
C ILE A 35 2.00 -7.84 9.97
N LEU A 36 1.28 -7.55 8.91
CA LEU A 36 0.73 -8.51 7.96
C LEU A 36 1.16 -8.10 6.55
N VAL A 37 1.75 -9.04 5.81
CA VAL A 37 2.23 -8.84 4.44
C VAL A 37 1.46 -9.77 3.50
N ILE A 38 0.84 -9.20 2.48
CA ILE A 38 -0.04 -9.93 1.55
C ILE A 38 0.46 -9.72 0.13
N ASP A 39 0.46 -10.78 -0.67
CA ASP A 39 0.53 -10.67 -2.13
C ASP A 39 -0.87 -10.33 -2.67
N LYS A 40 -1.06 -9.06 -3.02
CA LYS A 40 -2.36 -8.58 -3.50
C LYS A 40 -2.56 -9.00 -4.96
N PRO A 41 -3.65 -9.68 -5.29
CA PRO A 41 -3.98 -10.01 -6.67
C PRO A 41 -4.39 -8.77 -7.48
N SER A 42 -4.42 -8.90 -8.80
CA SER A 42 -5.04 -7.92 -9.71
C SER A 42 -6.56 -7.83 -9.49
N ASN A 43 -7.16 -6.75 -9.94
CA ASN A 43 -8.60 -6.47 -9.83
C ASN A 43 -9.13 -6.41 -8.38
N MET A 44 -8.28 -6.07 -7.43
CA MET A 44 -8.64 -5.93 -6.01
C MET A 44 -8.25 -4.53 -5.51
N PRO A 45 -9.22 -3.65 -5.23
CA PRO A 45 -8.94 -2.37 -4.55
C PRO A 45 -8.44 -2.61 -3.12
N ILE A 46 -7.67 -1.68 -2.57
CA ILE A 46 -7.20 -1.76 -1.18
C ILE A 46 -8.33 -1.47 -0.19
N HIS A 47 -9.11 -0.41 -0.45
CA HIS A 47 -10.19 0.08 0.41
C HIS A 47 -11.50 0.20 -0.35
N PRO A 48 -12.63 0.09 0.35
CA PRO A 48 -13.90 0.54 -0.20
C PRO A 48 -13.83 1.99 -0.69
N SER A 49 -14.52 2.27 -1.77
CA SER A 49 -14.64 3.60 -2.35
C SER A 49 -16.06 3.80 -2.89
N ILE A 50 -16.39 5.03 -3.32
CA ILE A 50 -17.70 5.32 -3.89
C ILE A 50 -17.96 4.34 -5.06
N ASN A 51 -19.05 3.60 -4.99
CA ASN A 51 -19.50 2.55 -5.91
C ASN A 51 -18.67 1.24 -5.89
N HIS A 52 -17.73 1.07 -4.93
CA HIS A 52 -16.98 -0.15 -4.73
C HIS A 52 -16.81 -0.41 -3.22
N TYR A 53 -17.84 -0.97 -2.60
CA TYR A 53 -17.88 -1.19 -1.14
C TYR A 53 -17.44 -2.60 -0.76
N GLU A 54 -17.42 -3.51 -1.71
CA GLU A 54 -17.14 -4.94 -1.56
C GLU A 54 -15.92 -5.37 -2.37
N HIS A 55 -15.45 -6.58 -2.14
CA HIS A 55 -14.34 -7.21 -2.86
C HIS A 55 -13.03 -6.43 -2.78
N THR A 56 -12.78 -5.77 -1.64
CA THR A 56 -11.53 -5.06 -1.38
C THR A 56 -10.62 -5.85 -0.46
N LEU A 57 -9.33 -5.51 -0.45
CA LEU A 57 -8.38 -6.11 0.49
C LEU A 57 -8.82 -5.90 1.94
N ALA A 58 -9.42 -4.73 2.25
CA ALA A 58 -9.91 -4.42 3.59
C ALA A 58 -11.03 -5.37 4.03
N ASN A 59 -12.00 -5.68 3.14
CA ASN A 59 -13.06 -6.64 3.45
C ASN A 59 -12.48 -8.03 3.78
N GLY A 60 -11.52 -8.51 2.98
CA GLY A 60 -10.87 -9.80 3.18
C GLY A 60 -10.06 -9.87 4.49
N VAL A 61 -9.28 -8.83 4.78
CA VAL A 61 -8.46 -8.78 6.01
C VAL A 61 -9.32 -8.68 7.26
N LEU A 62 -10.40 -7.91 7.22
CA LEU A 62 -11.34 -7.84 8.34
C LEU A 62 -12.02 -9.18 8.60
N TRP A 63 -12.38 -9.91 7.54
CA TRP A 63 -12.90 -11.27 7.70
C TRP A 63 -11.85 -12.23 8.28
N TYR A 64 -10.61 -12.15 7.81
CA TYR A 64 -9.51 -12.99 8.31
C TYR A 64 -9.36 -12.90 9.82
N TYR A 65 -9.35 -11.69 10.38
CA TYR A 65 -9.24 -11.49 11.83
C TYR A 65 -10.55 -11.76 12.57
N SER A 66 -11.70 -11.35 12.03
CA SER A 66 -13.00 -11.58 12.67
C SER A 66 -13.35 -13.06 12.80
N SER A 67 -12.98 -13.89 11.82
CA SER A 67 -13.16 -15.34 11.87
C SER A 67 -12.36 -16.01 12.99
N GLN A 68 -11.31 -15.36 13.48
CA GLN A 68 -10.47 -15.78 14.61
C GLN A 68 -10.89 -15.12 15.92
N ASN A 69 -11.95 -14.29 15.93
CA ASN A 69 -12.38 -13.47 17.06
C ASN A 69 -11.31 -12.46 17.54
N ILE A 70 -10.46 -12.00 16.62
CA ILE A 70 -9.44 -10.99 16.88
C ILE A 70 -9.99 -9.63 16.43
N PRO A 71 -10.14 -8.65 17.32
CA PRO A 71 -10.50 -7.30 16.93
C PRO A 71 -9.37 -6.68 16.10
N TYR A 72 -9.71 -6.11 14.96
CA TYR A 72 -8.75 -5.52 14.05
C TYR A 72 -9.31 -4.27 13.38
N THR A 73 -8.47 -3.26 13.26
CA THR A 73 -8.71 -2.06 12.45
C THR A 73 -7.78 -2.08 11.24
N PHE A 74 -8.32 -1.93 10.05
CA PHE A 74 -7.54 -2.01 8.80
C PHE A 74 -6.57 -0.84 8.65
N ARG A 75 -5.26 -1.11 8.62
CA ARG A 75 -4.17 -0.11 8.53
C ARG A 75 -3.19 -0.47 7.44
N CYS A 76 -3.46 0.00 6.24
CA CYS A 76 -2.60 -0.24 5.09
C CYS A 76 -1.46 0.79 5.04
N ILE A 77 -0.23 0.32 5.09
CA ILE A 77 0.98 1.16 5.06
C ILE A 77 1.40 1.45 3.62
N THR A 78 1.36 0.44 2.74
CA THR A 78 1.69 0.58 1.32
C THR A 78 0.44 0.29 0.48
N ARG A 79 0.11 1.20 -0.43
CA ARG A 79 -1.06 1.03 -1.32
C ARG A 79 -0.60 0.67 -2.72
N LEU A 80 -1.33 -0.24 -3.32
CA LEU A 80 -1.25 -0.57 -4.74
C LEU A 80 -2.59 -0.21 -5.41
N ASP A 81 -2.54 0.13 -6.67
CA ASP A 81 -3.75 0.34 -7.46
C ASP A 81 -4.52 -0.98 -7.64
N ARG A 82 -5.79 -0.90 -8.05
CA ARG A 82 -6.67 -2.06 -8.19
C ARG A 82 -6.03 -3.18 -9.01
N ASP A 83 -5.44 -2.84 -10.14
CA ASP A 83 -4.91 -3.81 -11.10
C ASP A 83 -3.40 -4.09 -10.91
N THR A 84 -2.72 -3.36 -10.02
CA THR A 84 -1.35 -3.64 -9.63
C THR A 84 -1.30 -4.80 -8.67
N THR A 85 -0.50 -5.81 -8.96
CA THR A 85 -0.26 -6.98 -8.11
C THR A 85 0.96 -6.79 -7.22
N GLY A 86 1.07 -7.58 -6.16
CA GLY A 86 2.28 -7.69 -5.36
C GLY A 86 2.13 -7.27 -3.90
N VAL A 87 3.27 -7.01 -3.28
CA VAL A 87 3.42 -6.87 -1.84
C VAL A 87 2.68 -5.66 -1.28
N THR A 88 1.76 -5.93 -0.35
CA THR A 88 1.04 -4.92 0.43
C THR A 88 1.37 -5.12 1.91
N LEU A 89 1.83 -4.06 2.57
CA LEU A 89 2.19 -4.06 3.98
C LEU A 89 1.08 -3.42 4.81
N LEU A 90 0.61 -4.16 5.81
CA LEU A 90 -0.37 -3.71 6.78
C LEU A 90 0.21 -3.72 8.19
N ALA A 91 -0.23 -2.79 9.02
CA ALA A 91 0.09 -2.76 10.44
C ALA A 91 -1.05 -3.41 11.24
N LYS A 92 -0.68 -4.23 12.24
CA LYS A 92 -1.68 -4.94 13.06
C LYS A 92 -2.25 -4.08 14.18
N HIS A 93 -1.52 -3.06 14.61
CA HIS A 93 -1.97 -2.14 15.65
C HIS A 93 -1.43 -0.71 15.45
N MET A 94 -1.91 0.22 16.26
CA MET A 94 -1.61 1.65 16.10
C MET A 94 -0.13 1.98 16.24
N LEU A 95 0.60 1.29 17.12
CA LEU A 95 2.03 1.54 17.34
C LEU A 95 2.84 1.13 16.10
N SER A 96 2.64 -0.08 15.59
CA SER A 96 3.31 -0.53 14.36
C SER A 96 2.95 0.37 13.16
N ALA A 97 1.69 0.82 13.06
CA ALA A 97 1.28 1.78 12.03
C ALA A 97 2.05 3.10 12.12
N SER A 98 2.23 3.64 13.34
CA SER A 98 2.98 4.87 13.57
C SER A 98 4.46 4.73 13.17
N VAL A 99 5.10 3.64 13.60
CA VAL A 99 6.51 3.34 13.29
C VAL A 99 6.71 3.18 11.78
N LEU A 100 5.88 2.37 11.14
CA LEU A 100 5.97 2.12 9.69
C LEU A 100 5.66 3.35 8.85
N SER A 101 4.67 4.15 9.25
CA SER A 101 4.36 5.42 8.58
C SER A 101 5.53 6.39 8.64
N LYS A 102 6.21 6.47 9.81
CA LYS A 102 7.42 7.28 9.95
C LYS A 102 8.56 6.75 9.08
N ALA A 103 8.77 5.44 9.05
CA ALA A 103 9.78 4.80 8.17
C ALA A 103 9.51 5.07 6.69
N MET A 104 8.24 5.06 6.27
CA MET A 104 7.83 5.44 4.91
C MET A 104 8.15 6.91 4.59
N GLN A 105 7.81 7.83 5.50
CA GLN A 105 8.12 9.26 5.34
C GLN A 105 9.62 9.53 5.25
N GLN A 106 10.41 8.78 6.01
CA GLN A 106 11.87 8.87 6.02
C GLN A 106 12.54 8.09 4.86
N LYS A 107 11.76 7.52 3.94
CA LYS A 107 12.24 6.71 2.81
C LYS A 107 13.10 5.51 3.24
N GLN A 108 12.88 4.98 4.43
CA GLN A 108 13.55 3.78 4.94
C GLN A 108 12.96 2.49 4.36
N ILE A 109 11.71 2.54 3.92
CA ILE A 109 11.06 1.45 3.19
C ILE A 109 11.20 1.75 1.70
N GLN A 110 11.96 0.91 1.01
CA GLN A 110 12.13 1.00 -0.44
C GLN A 110 10.99 0.24 -1.13
N LYS A 111 10.47 0.83 -2.20
CA LYS A 111 9.45 0.24 -3.05
C LYS A 111 10.06 -0.05 -4.42
N GLU A 112 9.93 -1.29 -4.84
CA GLU A 112 10.43 -1.76 -6.12
C GLU A 112 9.29 -2.41 -6.90
N TYR A 113 9.24 -2.15 -8.20
CA TYR A 113 8.20 -2.65 -9.09
C TYR A 113 8.82 -3.24 -10.34
N LEU A 114 8.12 -4.21 -10.94
CA LEU A 114 8.38 -4.65 -12.28
C LEU A 114 7.26 -4.17 -13.19
N ALA A 115 7.59 -3.58 -14.32
CA ALA A 115 6.64 -3.07 -15.29
C ALA A 115 6.99 -3.53 -16.70
N LEU A 116 5.97 -3.91 -17.45
CA LEU A 116 6.08 -4.10 -18.90
C LEU A 116 5.74 -2.79 -19.58
N CYS A 117 6.71 -2.23 -20.31
CA CYS A 117 6.57 -0.98 -21.04
C CYS A 117 6.54 -1.26 -22.54
N ASP A 118 5.65 -0.59 -23.27
CA ASP A 118 5.66 -0.61 -24.73
C ASP A 118 6.88 0.17 -25.24
N GLY A 119 7.54 -0.37 -26.27
CA GLY A 119 8.75 0.21 -26.83
C GLY A 119 10.05 -0.26 -26.18
N ILE A 120 11.16 0.25 -26.72
CA ILE A 120 12.52 0.02 -26.23
C ILE A 120 12.87 1.17 -25.28
N ILE A 121 12.89 0.86 -24.00
CA ILE A 121 13.29 1.82 -22.95
C ILE A 121 14.82 1.83 -22.87
N SER A 122 15.42 2.96 -22.52
CA SER A 122 16.86 3.08 -22.21
C SER A 122 17.29 2.11 -21.11
N GLU A 123 18.59 1.77 -21.05
CA GLU A 123 19.09 0.79 -20.07
C GLU A 123 18.82 1.20 -18.62
N SER A 124 18.91 2.48 -18.34
CA SER A 124 18.57 3.04 -17.03
C SER A 124 18.25 4.53 -17.15
N GLY A 125 17.65 5.07 -16.12
CA GLY A 125 17.37 6.50 -16.06
C GLY A 125 16.65 6.93 -14.79
N THR A 126 16.40 8.24 -14.73
CA THR A 126 15.64 8.87 -13.66
C THR A 126 14.58 9.77 -14.28
N ILE A 127 13.34 9.57 -13.92
CA ILE A 127 12.25 10.48 -14.24
C ILE A 127 12.02 11.36 -13.01
N ASN A 128 12.23 12.65 -13.14
CA ASN A 128 11.95 13.65 -12.12
C ASN A 128 10.88 14.60 -12.67
N ALA A 129 9.63 14.28 -12.40
CA ALA A 129 8.49 14.99 -12.94
C ALA A 129 7.41 15.10 -11.85
N PRO A 130 7.19 16.30 -11.28
CA PRO A 130 6.18 16.54 -10.25
C PRO A 130 4.79 16.17 -10.75
N ILE A 131 4.00 15.53 -9.87
CA ILE A 131 2.68 15.02 -10.23
C ILE A 131 1.60 15.81 -9.50
N TYR A 132 0.61 16.26 -10.24
CA TYR A 132 -0.54 17.02 -9.78
C TYR A 132 -1.84 16.28 -10.10
N ARG A 133 -2.88 16.53 -9.30
CA ARG A 133 -4.22 16.04 -9.61
C ARG A 133 -4.86 16.97 -10.64
N ALA A 134 -5.27 16.43 -11.79
CA ALA A 134 -5.97 17.22 -12.81
C ALA A 134 -7.23 17.88 -12.21
N ALA A 135 -7.45 19.17 -12.54
CA ALA A 135 -8.47 19.99 -11.90
C ALA A 135 -9.89 19.43 -12.03
N ASP A 136 -10.17 18.77 -13.16
CA ASP A 136 -11.50 18.28 -13.51
C ASP A 136 -11.65 16.76 -13.29
N SER A 137 -10.70 16.11 -12.61
CA SER A 137 -10.72 14.66 -12.39
C SER A 137 -10.33 14.26 -10.96
N VAL A 138 -11.08 13.31 -10.42
CA VAL A 138 -10.73 12.69 -9.12
C VAL A 138 -9.62 11.65 -9.30
N ILE A 139 -9.46 11.10 -10.50
CA ILE A 139 -8.59 9.95 -10.77
C ILE A 139 -7.33 10.38 -11.53
N GLU A 140 -7.45 11.28 -12.51
CA GLU A 140 -6.35 11.61 -13.40
C GLU A 140 -5.25 12.42 -12.71
N ARG A 141 -4.03 12.10 -13.10
CA ARG A 141 -2.82 12.80 -12.68
C ARG A 141 -2.12 13.35 -13.91
N CYS A 142 -1.52 14.52 -13.77
CA CYS A 142 -0.71 15.15 -14.80
C CYS A 142 0.62 15.61 -14.24
N VAL A 143 1.58 15.85 -15.10
CA VAL A 143 2.83 16.51 -14.73
C VAL A 143 2.58 18.00 -14.65
N ASP A 144 2.90 18.61 -13.52
CA ASP A 144 2.79 20.05 -13.30
C ASP A 144 3.98 20.53 -12.47
N PHE A 145 4.83 21.34 -13.06
CA PHE A 145 6.07 21.82 -12.44
C PHE A 145 5.86 22.97 -11.46
N GLU A 146 4.66 23.55 -11.42
CA GLU A 146 4.34 24.66 -10.51
C GLU A 146 3.58 24.17 -9.27
N LYS A 147 2.64 23.22 -9.44
CA LYS A 147 1.70 22.78 -8.41
C LYS A 147 1.87 21.31 -8.01
N GLY A 148 2.67 20.55 -8.77
CA GLY A 148 2.84 19.13 -8.55
C GLY A 148 3.70 18.79 -7.33
N ASP A 149 3.31 17.72 -6.64
CA ASP A 149 4.13 17.11 -5.61
C ASP A 149 5.36 16.45 -6.22
N SER A 150 6.52 16.58 -5.56
CA SER A 150 7.77 15.97 -6.03
C SER A 150 7.62 14.47 -6.22
N ALA A 151 7.91 13.99 -7.43
CA ALA A 151 7.89 12.58 -7.78
C ALA A 151 9.14 12.22 -8.56
N ILE A 152 9.90 11.24 -8.05
CA ILE A 152 11.13 10.77 -8.66
C ILE A 152 11.03 9.25 -8.79
N THR A 153 11.27 8.76 -10.00
CA THR A 153 11.34 7.32 -10.31
C THR A 153 12.68 7.02 -10.95
N HIS A 154 13.43 6.12 -10.33
CA HIS A 154 14.63 5.53 -10.94
C HIS A 154 14.22 4.22 -11.61
N PHE A 155 14.80 3.93 -12.76
CA PHE A 155 14.50 2.69 -13.45
C PHE A 155 15.74 2.06 -14.08
N SER A 156 15.68 0.73 -14.22
CA SER A 156 16.61 -0.05 -15.02
C SER A 156 15.86 -1.04 -15.90
N ARG A 157 16.26 -1.15 -17.16
CA ARG A 157 15.70 -2.15 -18.07
C ARG A 157 16.36 -3.49 -17.80
N GLU A 158 15.54 -4.47 -17.41
CA GLU A 158 15.99 -5.85 -17.17
C GLU A 158 16.10 -6.63 -18.49
N GLN A 159 15.12 -6.50 -19.36
CA GLN A 159 15.04 -7.21 -20.62
C GLN A 159 14.29 -6.42 -21.70
N THR A 160 14.52 -6.76 -22.96
CA THR A 160 13.71 -6.30 -24.08
C THR A 160 13.70 -7.33 -25.22
N ASN A 161 12.58 -7.43 -25.90
CA ASN A 161 12.45 -8.22 -27.12
C ASN A 161 12.43 -7.36 -28.41
N GLY A 162 12.78 -6.07 -28.30
CA GLY A 162 12.74 -5.11 -29.40
C GLY A 162 11.40 -4.40 -29.59
N ARG A 163 10.34 -4.85 -28.92
CA ARG A 163 9.01 -4.22 -28.96
C ARG A 163 8.52 -3.84 -27.57
N ILE A 164 8.82 -4.65 -26.57
CA ILE A 164 8.41 -4.45 -25.18
C ILE A 164 9.67 -4.51 -24.31
N SER A 165 9.73 -3.71 -23.28
CA SER A 165 10.77 -3.73 -22.26
C SER A 165 10.21 -4.13 -20.91
N LEU A 166 10.91 -5.04 -20.20
CA LEU A 166 10.73 -5.28 -18.78
C LEU A 166 11.62 -4.31 -18.01
N VAL A 167 11.02 -3.53 -17.14
CA VAL A 167 11.68 -2.45 -16.40
C VAL A 167 11.46 -2.63 -14.91
N ARG A 168 12.52 -2.47 -14.14
CA ARG A 168 12.51 -2.44 -12.69
C ARG A 168 12.54 -1.00 -12.19
#